data_6801447eafd5d38cfb7e90543388896d
#
_entry.id   6801447eafd5d38cfb7e90543388896d
#
_cell.length_a   1.000
_cell.length_b   1.000
_cell.length_c   1.000
_cell.angle_alpha   90.00
_cell.angle_beta   90.00
_cell.angle_gamma   90.00
#
_symmetry.space_group_name_H-M   'P 1'
#
loop_
_entity.id
_entity.type
_entity.pdbx_description
1 polymer ?
#
loop_
_entity_poly.entity_id
_entity_poly.type
_entity_poly.pdbx_seq_one_letter_code
_entity_poly.pdbx_strand_id
1 'polypeptide(L)'
;MLLIHCFIFSTISFPLVNATDDSWATLEPMPTARRRLGVAVVDGKIYAIGGFNGTALSTNEMYDPETDTWTTKEPMPSARYGFGITVVDGKIYVIGGCNRWNSWSGANQVYDPATDTWEKLTTIPNEVNFVGATAINDKIYVIGGLATFLPPYISYDLNQVYDTKTDSWDLETPILQQVHDYGSAVVDNKIYILGGYDIGYEPQEKDLTQIYNTENETWSYGTSLPTAIWGAAAGATSGVLAPKRIHLLKENIHYVYDSENDSWTEETPMLTSRSYVSVAVVNDEIYAIGGYDGDNYLAVNEKYTPADYIPEFPSWIVLPLFVFATLAVIVYRKKLHVIT
;
A
#
# COMPACT_ATOMS: atom_id res chain seq x y z
N MET A 1 70.44 -9.21 3.44
CA MET A 1 69.76 -7.92 3.47
C MET A 1 68.23 -8.19 3.21
N LEU A 2 67.49 -8.35 4.31
CA LEU A 2 66.07 -8.73 4.25
C LEU A 2 65.22 -7.46 4.08
N LEU A 3 64.56 -7.28 2.96
CA LEU A 3 63.61 -6.21 2.74
C LEU A 3 62.25 -6.59 3.35
N ILE A 4 61.94 -5.99 4.51
CA ILE A 4 60.62 -6.09 5.15
C ILE A 4 59.68 -5.13 4.38
N HIS A 5 58.76 -5.69 3.58
CA HIS A 5 57.67 -4.92 3.01
C HIS A 5 56.56 -4.77 4.05
N CYS A 6 56.46 -3.58 4.61
CA CYS A 6 55.37 -3.19 5.50
C CYS A 6 54.12 -2.94 4.61
N PHE A 7 53.17 -3.87 4.67
CA PHE A 7 51.84 -3.64 4.09
C PHE A 7 51.05 -2.72 5.06
N ILE A 8 50.82 -1.49 4.63
CA ILE A 8 49.89 -0.58 5.30
C ILE A 8 48.48 -1.06 4.94
N PHE A 9 47.80 -1.73 5.84
CA PHE A 9 46.36 -1.94 5.77
C PHE A 9 45.70 -0.61 6.11
N SER A 10 45.26 0.15 5.10
CA SER A 10 44.31 1.22 5.35
C SER A 10 43.00 0.57 5.78
N THR A 11 42.59 0.80 7.01
CA THR A 11 41.25 0.45 7.47
C THR A 11 40.26 1.34 6.69
N ILE A 12 39.60 0.76 5.72
CA ILE A 12 38.43 1.39 5.11
C ILE A 12 37.34 1.32 6.19
N SER A 13 37.12 2.39 6.92
CA SER A 13 35.94 2.55 7.74
C SER A 13 34.76 2.77 6.81
N PHE A 14 33.94 1.76 6.63
CA PHE A 14 32.62 1.96 6.09
C PHE A 14 31.85 2.83 7.10
N PRO A 15 31.17 3.92 6.65
CA PRO A 15 30.21 4.53 7.54
C PRO A 15 29.24 3.43 7.96
N LEU A 16 29.09 3.24 9.27
CA LEU A 16 27.92 2.53 9.80
C LEU A 16 26.74 3.29 9.21
N VAL A 17 25.98 2.65 8.30
CA VAL A 17 24.65 3.11 7.99
C VAL A 17 23.92 2.93 9.30
N ASN A 18 23.73 4.02 10.04
CA ASN A 18 22.81 4.01 11.16
C ASN A 18 21.49 3.58 10.55
N ALA A 19 20.87 2.52 11.11
CA ALA A 19 19.49 2.23 10.85
C ALA A 19 18.74 3.57 10.92
N THR A 20 18.05 3.93 9.86
CA THR A 20 17.33 5.19 9.83
C THR A 20 16.28 5.10 10.92
N ASP A 21 16.31 6.06 11.83
CA ASP A 21 15.33 6.13 12.90
C ASP A 21 13.94 6.24 12.26
N ASP A 22 13.00 5.45 12.76
CA ASP A 22 11.56 5.56 12.57
C ASP A 22 11.14 7.01 12.27
N SER A 23 11.01 7.39 11.00
CA SER A 23 10.93 8.80 10.62
C SER A 23 10.11 9.07 9.36
N TRP A 24 9.46 10.23 9.37
CA TRP A 24 8.73 10.78 8.22
C TRP A 24 9.52 11.87 7.51
N ALA A 25 9.36 11.96 6.19
CA ALA A 25 9.88 13.03 5.35
C ALA A 25 8.76 13.58 4.46
N THR A 26 8.75 14.91 4.26
CA THR A 26 7.88 15.59 3.31
C THR A 26 8.50 15.51 1.92
N LEU A 27 7.69 15.20 0.91
CA LEU A 27 8.05 15.06 -0.48
C LEU A 27 7.28 16.07 -1.33
N GLU A 28 7.58 16.13 -2.65
CA GLU A 28 6.86 17.01 -3.58
C GLU A 28 5.35 16.75 -3.50
N PRO A 29 4.53 17.77 -3.21
CA PRO A 29 3.10 17.61 -3.06
C PRO A 29 2.42 17.26 -4.39
N MET A 30 1.34 16.47 -4.29
CA MET A 30 0.48 16.12 -5.43
C MET A 30 -0.09 17.37 -6.09
N PRO A 31 -0.13 17.49 -7.44
CA PRO A 31 -0.64 18.68 -8.12
C PRO A 31 -2.11 19.01 -7.79
N THR A 32 -2.94 17.97 -7.54
CA THR A 32 -4.36 18.14 -7.24
C THR A 32 -4.69 17.70 -5.82
N ALA A 33 -4.94 18.64 -4.90
CA ALA A 33 -5.36 18.34 -3.53
C ALA A 33 -6.70 17.58 -3.51
N ARG A 34 -6.75 16.44 -2.77
CA ARG A 34 -7.94 15.58 -2.72
C ARG A 34 -7.88 14.53 -1.62
N ARG A 35 -9.04 14.03 -1.22
CA ARG A 35 -9.21 12.90 -0.30
C ARG A 35 -9.89 11.71 -0.98
N ARG A 36 -9.87 10.52 -0.36
CA ARG A 36 -10.56 9.31 -0.84
C ARG A 36 -10.21 8.98 -2.30
N LEU A 37 -8.98 9.30 -2.69
CA LEU A 37 -8.37 8.87 -3.94
C LEU A 37 -7.95 7.40 -3.79
N GLY A 38 -7.70 6.74 -4.91
CA GLY A 38 -6.98 5.47 -4.91
C GLY A 38 -5.50 5.70 -5.20
N VAL A 39 -4.62 4.92 -4.57
CA VAL A 39 -3.21 4.84 -4.97
C VAL A 39 -2.82 3.41 -5.31
N ALA A 40 -1.96 3.26 -6.32
CA ALA A 40 -1.46 1.98 -6.79
C ALA A 40 0.01 2.11 -7.20
N VAL A 41 0.77 1.04 -7.07
CA VAL A 41 2.20 1.02 -7.43
C VAL A 41 2.43 0.10 -8.61
N VAL A 42 3.03 0.63 -9.67
CA VAL A 42 3.48 -0.15 -10.83
C VAL A 42 4.90 0.28 -11.18
N ASP A 43 5.82 -0.67 -11.30
CA ASP A 43 7.22 -0.44 -11.64
C ASP A 43 7.90 0.65 -10.77
N GLY A 44 7.63 0.60 -9.46
CA GLY A 44 8.17 1.57 -8.49
C GLY A 44 7.60 2.98 -8.57
N LYS A 45 6.63 3.24 -9.45
CA LYS A 45 5.91 4.53 -9.56
C LYS A 45 4.55 4.44 -8.88
N ILE A 46 4.13 5.54 -8.24
CA ILE A 46 2.86 5.62 -7.51
C ILE A 46 1.84 6.38 -8.37
N TYR A 47 0.71 5.76 -8.65
CA TYR A 47 -0.40 6.37 -9.38
C TYR A 47 -1.48 6.81 -8.40
N ALA A 48 -1.78 8.11 -8.36
CA ALA A 48 -2.84 8.72 -7.57
C ALA A 48 -4.04 9.01 -8.48
N ILE A 49 -5.14 8.28 -8.28
CA ILE A 49 -6.27 8.25 -9.21
C ILE A 49 -7.55 8.69 -8.53
N GLY A 50 -8.37 9.48 -9.24
CA GLY A 50 -9.68 9.92 -8.79
C GLY A 50 -9.67 10.71 -7.48
N GLY A 51 -10.69 10.51 -6.65
CA GLY A 51 -10.81 11.19 -5.35
C GLY A 51 -11.82 12.33 -5.37
N PHE A 52 -11.82 13.14 -4.30
CA PHE A 52 -12.81 14.20 -4.05
C PHE A 52 -12.14 15.48 -3.52
N ASN A 53 -12.51 16.63 -4.11
CA ASN A 53 -12.09 17.97 -3.66
C ASN A 53 -13.23 19.00 -3.70
N GLY A 54 -14.44 18.57 -3.35
CA GLY A 54 -15.69 19.32 -3.55
C GLY A 54 -16.53 18.69 -4.67
N THR A 55 -15.87 18.05 -5.63
CA THR A 55 -16.48 17.21 -6.68
C THR A 55 -15.70 15.93 -6.84
N ALA A 56 -16.31 14.89 -7.40
CA ALA A 56 -15.59 13.69 -7.80
C ALA A 56 -14.61 14.01 -8.94
N LEU A 57 -13.44 13.39 -8.91
CA LEU A 57 -12.36 13.63 -9.85
C LEU A 57 -12.12 12.41 -10.75
N SER A 58 -11.66 12.66 -11.97
CA SER A 58 -11.12 11.66 -12.89
C SER A 58 -9.59 11.71 -13.00
N THR A 59 -8.96 12.62 -12.27
CA THR A 59 -7.52 12.91 -12.32
C THR A 59 -6.69 11.64 -12.10
N ASN A 60 -5.65 11.46 -12.92
CA ASN A 60 -4.64 10.43 -12.79
C ASN A 60 -3.27 11.11 -12.81
N GLU A 61 -2.55 11.04 -11.70
CA GLU A 61 -1.24 11.65 -11.52
C GLU A 61 -0.26 10.59 -11.03
N MET A 62 0.87 10.47 -11.68
CA MET A 62 1.94 9.53 -11.36
C MET A 62 3.07 10.26 -10.64
N TYR A 63 3.46 9.73 -9.50
CA TYR A 63 4.63 10.15 -8.73
C TYR A 63 5.80 9.21 -8.97
N ASP A 64 6.97 9.80 -9.21
CA ASP A 64 8.24 9.10 -9.30
C ASP A 64 9.06 9.33 -8.03
N PRO A 65 9.21 8.31 -7.15
CA PRO A 65 10.01 8.45 -5.93
C PRO A 65 11.50 8.69 -6.15
N GLU A 66 12.05 8.29 -7.30
CA GLU A 66 13.47 8.46 -7.59
C GLU A 66 13.82 9.91 -7.92
N THR A 67 12.89 10.65 -8.53
CA THR A 67 13.10 12.03 -8.97
C THR A 67 12.33 13.05 -8.14
N ASP A 68 11.46 12.58 -7.21
CA ASP A 68 10.54 13.40 -6.42
C ASP A 68 9.69 14.33 -7.30
N THR A 69 9.05 13.75 -8.34
CA THR A 69 8.27 14.54 -9.32
C THR A 69 6.94 13.88 -9.66
N TRP A 70 5.95 14.71 -10.02
CA TRP A 70 4.64 14.29 -10.49
C TRP A 70 4.48 14.48 -12.01
N THR A 71 3.74 13.57 -12.64
CA THR A 71 3.37 13.62 -14.08
C THR A 71 1.90 13.31 -14.25
N THR A 72 1.17 14.14 -15.01
CA THR A 72 -0.22 13.88 -15.37
C THR A 72 -0.31 12.76 -16.40
N LYS A 73 -1.28 11.85 -16.20
CA LYS A 73 -1.59 10.70 -17.05
C LYS A 73 -3.01 10.78 -17.59
N GLU A 74 -3.36 9.86 -18.52
CA GLU A 74 -4.72 9.80 -19.07
C GLU A 74 -5.76 9.67 -17.95
N PRO A 75 -6.74 10.58 -17.85
CA PRO A 75 -7.71 10.58 -16.77
C PRO A 75 -8.67 9.39 -16.85
N MET A 76 -9.16 8.96 -15.70
CA MET A 76 -10.17 7.90 -15.59
C MET A 76 -11.44 8.28 -16.37
N PRO A 77 -12.05 7.36 -17.14
CA PRO A 77 -13.22 7.67 -17.97
C PRO A 77 -14.45 8.18 -17.21
N SER A 78 -14.55 7.89 -15.92
CA SER A 78 -15.64 8.39 -15.06
C SER A 78 -15.10 8.87 -13.71
N ALA A 79 -15.33 10.14 -13.41
CA ALA A 79 -14.92 10.76 -12.14
C ALA A 79 -15.56 10.05 -10.94
N ARG A 80 -14.74 9.57 -9.98
CA ARG A 80 -15.19 8.80 -8.81
C ARG A 80 -14.27 8.96 -7.62
N TYR A 81 -14.80 8.67 -6.43
CA TYR A 81 -14.06 8.55 -5.17
C TYR A 81 -14.58 7.39 -4.32
N GLY A 82 -13.83 6.95 -3.34
CA GLY A 82 -14.21 5.88 -2.42
C GLY A 82 -14.37 4.51 -3.10
N PHE A 83 -13.65 4.28 -4.17
CA PHE A 83 -13.58 3.02 -4.91
C PHE A 83 -12.45 2.13 -4.38
N GLY A 84 -12.53 0.85 -4.69
CA GLY A 84 -11.42 -0.08 -4.50
C GLY A 84 -10.40 0.04 -5.64
N ILE A 85 -9.11 -0.02 -5.29
CA ILE A 85 -8.00 0.02 -6.25
C ILE A 85 -6.97 -1.04 -5.94
N THR A 86 -6.45 -1.70 -6.98
CA THR A 86 -5.40 -2.71 -6.85
C THR A 86 -4.66 -2.91 -8.16
N VAL A 87 -3.58 -3.71 -8.15
CA VAL A 87 -2.76 -4.01 -9.32
C VAL A 87 -2.74 -5.51 -9.58
N VAL A 88 -2.93 -5.89 -10.84
CA VAL A 88 -2.71 -7.26 -11.35
C VAL A 88 -1.96 -7.16 -12.67
N ASP A 89 -0.89 -7.91 -12.83
CA ASP A 89 -0.06 -7.97 -14.06
C ASP A 89 0.35 -6.58 -14.59
N GLY A 90 0.75 -5.67 -13.69
CA GLY A 90 1.19 -4.31 -14.02
C GLY A 90 0.07 -3.37 -14.48
N LYS A 91 -1.19 -3.77 -14.38
CA LYS A 91 -2.38 -2.95 -14.68
C LYS A 91 -3.14 -2.57 -13.43
N ILE A 92 -3.69 -1.36 -13.41
CA ILE A 92 -4.39 -0.79 -12.26
C ILE A 92 -5.89 -0.92 -12.44
N TYR A 93 -6.55 -1.65 -11.56
CA TYR A 93 -8.00 -1.87 -11.53
C TYR A 93 -8.67 -0.91 -10.56
N VAL A 94 -9.73 -0.23 -11.01
CA VAL A 94 -10.53 0.73 -10.24
C VAL A 94 -11.99 0.29 -10.26
N ILE A 95 -12.51 -0.11 -9.10
CA ILE A 95 -13.78 -0.84 -8.97
C ILE A 95 -14.72 -0.13 -8.00
N GLY A 96 -15.98 0.08 -8.42
CA GLY A 96 -17.00 0.68 -7.57
C GLY A 96 -16.82 2.19 -7.35
N GLY A 97 -17.15 2.67 -6.15
CA GLY A 97 -17.08 4.08 -5.78
C GLY A 97 -18.31 4.88 -6.13
N CYS A 98 -18.25 6.20 -5.98
CA CYS A 98 -19.35 7.10 -6.36
C CYS A 98 -18.86 8.38 -7.04
N ASN A 99 -19.74 9.00 -7.84
CA ASN A 99 -19.46 10.28 -8.49
C ASN A 99 -20.12 11.47 -7.78
N ARG A 100 -21.13 11.22 -6.96
CA ARG A 100 -21.81 12.16 -6.08
C ARG A 100 -22.50 11.40 -4.95
N TRP A 101 -22.94 12.13 -3.94
CA TRP A 101 -23.70 11.58 -2.84
C TRP A 101 -24.94 10.82 -3.33
N ASN A 102 -25.15 9.60 -2.86
CA ASN A 102 -26.25 8.70 -3.26
C ASN A 102 -26.24 8.22 -4.73
N SER A 103 -25.07 8.20 -5.38
CA SER A 103 -24.94 7.66 -6.73
C SER A 103 -23.72 6.71 -6.77
N TRP A 104 -23.99 5.44 -6.55
CA TRP A 104 -22.98 4.39 -6.62
C TRP A 104 -22.61 4.05 -8.05
N SER A 105 -21.49 3.44 -8.22
CA SER A 105 -21.00 3.01 -9.51
C SER A 105 -20.66 1.53 -9.48
N GLY A 106 -21.24 0.76 -10.38
CA GLY A 106 -20.82 -0.60 -10.66
C GLY A 106 -19.59 -0.68 -11.57
N ALA A 107 -18.97 0.44 -11.91
CA ALA A 107 -17.89 0.45 -12.89
C ALA A 107 -16.67 -0.32 -12.41
N ASN A 108 -16.18 -1.20 -13.28
CA ASN A 108 -14.89 -1.84 -13.22
C ASN A 108 -14.06 -1.34 -14.41
N GLN A 109 -12.97 -0.67 -14.15
CA GLN A 109 -12.12 -0.04 -15.16
C GLN A 109 -10.67 -0.41 -14.89
N VAL A 110 -9.92 -0.71 -15.94
CA VAL A 110 -8.49 -1.00 -15.86
C VAL A 110 -7.69 0.04 -16.63
N TYR A 111 -6.63 0.51 -16.00
CA TYR A 111 -5.62 1.39 -16.58
C TYR A 111 -4.35 0.60 -16.88
N ASP A 112 -3.83 0.75 -18.09
CA ASP A 112 -2.55 0.21 -18.51
C ASP A 112 -1.51 1.33 -18.54
N PRO A 113 -0.58 1.37 -17.56
CA PRO A 113 0.47 2.39 -17.52
C PRO A 113 1.43 2.37 -18.70
N ALA A 114 1.63 1.22 -19.35
CA ALA A 114 2.55 1.08 -20.48
C ALA A 114 2.04 1.77 -21.75
N THR A 115 0.71 1.81 -21.93
CA THR A 115 0.07 2.45 -23.08
C THR A 115 -0.61 3.78 -22.75
N ASP A 116 -0.71 4.13 -21.46
CA ASP A 116 -1.43 5.29 -20.93
C ASP A 116 -2.91 5.29 -21.37
N THR A 117 -3.60 4.14 -21.26
CA THR A 117 -4.97 3.97 -21.70
C THR A 117 -5.87 3.27 -20.70
N TRP A 118 -7.18 3.51 -20.81
CA TRP A 118 -8.21 2.89 -19.99
C TRP A 118 -9.09 1.94 -20.79
N GLU A 119 -9.50 0.83 -20.15
CA GLU A 119 -10.49 -0.11 -20.67
C GLU A 119 -11.63 -0.29 -19.65
N LYS A 120 -12.85 -0.58 -20.16
CA LYS A 120 -14.02 -0.93 -19.33
C LYS A 120 -14.16 -2.45 -19.30
N LEU A 121 -14.39 -2.98 -18.11
CA LEU A 121 -14.55 -4.40 -17.84
C LEU A 121 -15.96 -4.70 -17.32
N THR A 122 -16.28 -5.98 -17.11
CA THR A 122 -17.55 -6.42 -16.55
C THR A 122 -17.79 -5.76 -15.19
N THR A 123 -18.94 -5.08 -15.05
CA THR A 123 -19.32 -4.32 -13.85
C THR A 123 -19.48 -5.22 -12.63
N ILE A 124 -19.14 -4.68 -11.44
CA ILE A 124 -19.38 -5.39 -10.18
C ILE A 124 -20.89 -5.63 -9.98
N PRO A 125 -21.31 -6.86 -9.58
CA PRO A 125 -22.73 -7.20 -9.49
C PRO A 125 -23.52 -6.39 -8.46
N ASN A 126 -22.93 -6.17 -7.30
CA ASN A 126 -23.50 -5.31 -6.26
C ASN A 126 -22.67 -4.03 -6.16
N GLU A 127 -23.26 -2.93 -6.61
CA GLU A 127 -22.62 -1.60 -6.57
C GLU A 127 -22.23 -1.24 -5.14
N VAL A 128 -21.01 -0.75 -4.95
CA VAL A 128 -20.42 -0.55 -3.63
C VAL A 128 -19.53 0.68 -3.61
N ASN A 129 -19.48 1.33 -2.45
CA ASN A 129 -18.67 2.51 -2.20
C ASN A 129 -17.93 2.40 -0.85
N PHE A 130 -16.87 3.17 -0.67
CA PHE A 130 -16.02 3.15 0.55
C PHE A 130 -15.51 1.74 0.86
N VAL A 131 -14.98 1.10 -0.16
CA VAL A 131 -14.50 -0.27 -0.17
C VAL A 131 -13.03 -0.32 -0.54
N GLY A 132 -12.29 -1.28 0.00
CA GLY A 132 -10.98 -1.68 -0.49
C GLY A 132 -11.10 -2.73 -1.59
N ALA A 133 -10.12 -2.78 -2.46
CA ALA A 133 -9.89 -3.89 -3.38
C ALA A 133 -8.48 -4.41 -3.18
N THR A 134 -8.34 -5.73 -3.06
CA THR A 134 -7.06 -6.39 -2.86
C THR A 134 -6.89 -7.52 -3.87
N ALA A 135 -5.70 -7.64 -4.45
CA ALA A 135 -5.41 -8.68 -5.42
C ALA A 135 -4.53 -9.79 -4.83
N ILE A 136 -4.88 -11.02 -5.14
CA ILE A 136 -4.05 -12.20 -4.89
C ILE A 136 -4.08 -13.06 -6.17
N ASN A 137 -2.92 -13.23 -6.79
CA ASN A 137 -2.79 -13.82 -8.11
C ASN A 137 -3.65 -13.06 -9.14
N ASP A 138 -4.50 -13.79 -9.90
CA ASP A 138 -5.38 -13.22 -10.94
C ASP A 138 -6.77 -12.81 -10.41
N LYS A 139 -7.00 -12.91 -9.11
CA LYS A 139 -8.27 -12.58 -8.46
C LYS A 139 -8.21 -11.25 -7.70
N ILE A 140 -9.26 -10.44 -7.83
CA ILE A 140 -9.44 -9.19 -7.09
C ILE A 140 -10.63 -9.34 -6.15
N TYR A 141 -10.39 -9.15 -4.88
CA TYR A 141 -11.37 -9.26 -3.80
C TYR A 141 -11.88 -7.87 -3.41
N VAL A 142 -13.19 -7.67 -3.54
CA VAL A 142 -13.91 -6.45 -3.13
C VAL A 142 -14.83 -6.84 -1.99
N ILE A 143 -14.45 -6.47 -0.76
CA ILE A 143 -15.04 -7.03 0.45
C ILE A 143 -15.79 -5.95 1.23
N GLY A 144 -17.04 -6.22 1.62
CA GLY A 144 -17.85 -5.28 2.39
C GLY A 144 -18.21 -4.01 1.61
N GLY A 145 -18.02 -2.85 2.26
CA GLY A 145 -18.32 -1.54 1.70
C GLY A 145 -19.76 -1.08 1.92
N LEU A 146 -20.07 0.16 1.53
CA LEU A 146 -21.36 0.78 1.74
C LEU A 146 -22.29 0.54 0.55
N ALA A 147 -23.47 -0.03 0.82
CA ALA A 147 -24.51 -0.31 -0.16
C ALA A 147 -25.45 0.86 -0.41
N THR A 148 -25.82 1.61 0.64
CA THR A 148 -26.76 2.74 0.54
C THR A 148 -26.60 3.72 1.70
N PHE A 149 -26.77 5.01 1.43
CA PHE A 149 -26.97 6.06 2.43
C PHE A 149 -28.44 6.36 2.73
N LEU A 150 -29.37 5.71 2.03
CA LEU A 150 -30.80 5.86 2.33
C LEU A 150 -31.22 4.81 3.35
N PRO A 151 -32.12 5.15 4.27
CA PRO A 151 -32.65 4.16 5.19
C PRO A 151 -33.38 3.00 4.48
N PRO A 152 -33.15 1.75 4.88
CA PRO A 152 -32.18 1.36 5.91
C PRO A 152 -30.75 1.51 5.41
N TYR A 153 -29.89 2.14 6.20
CA TYR A 153 -28.45 2.20 5.93
C TYR A 153 -27.87 0.79 6.00
N ILE A 154 -27.12 0.40 4.98
CA ILE A 154 -26.60 -0.98 4.86
C ILE A 154 -25.12 -0.92 4.44
N SER A 155 -24.26 -1.51 5.28
CA SER A 155 -22.95 -1.99 4.84
C SER A 155 -23.11 -3.42 4.35
N TYR A 156 -22.35 -3.80 3.32
CA TYR A 156 -22.37 -5.18 2.83
C TYR A 156 -21.47 -6.09 3.69
N ASP A 157 -21.88 -7.35 3.77
CA ASP A 157 -21.03 -8.47 4.21
C ASP A 157 -20.46 -9.25 3.02
N LEU A 158 -20.68 -8.80 1.80
CA LEU A 158 -20.30 -9.48 0.59
C LEU A 158 -18.78 -9.56 0.40
N ASN A 159 -18.33 -10.67 -0.13
CA ASN A 159 -17.00 -10.86 -0.70
C ASN A 159 -17.17 -11.12 -2.19
N GLN A 160 -17.04 -10.06 -3.00
CA GLN A 160 -17.21 -10.11 -4.45
C GLN A 160 -15.81 -10.28 -5.08
N VAL A 161 -15.64 -11.32 -5.86
CA VAL A 161 -14.34 -11.71 -6.42
C VAL A 161 -14.37 -11.62 -7.93
N TYR A 162 -13.47 -10.81 -8.47
CA TYR A 162 -13.28 -10.64 -9.91
C TYR A 162 -12.10 -11.47 -10.40
N ASP A 163 -12.34 -12.31 -11.41
CA ASP A 163 -11.30 -13.03 -12.12
C ASP A 163 -10.86 -12.22 -13.35
N THR A 164 -9.60 -11.76 -13.35
CA THR A 164 -9.05 -10.89 -14.40
C THR A 164 -8.82 -11.61 -15.72
N LYS A 165 -8.78 -12.94 -15.74
CA LYS A 165 -8.57 -13.74 -16.96
C LYS A 165 -9.85 -14.05 -17.71
N THR A 166 -10.95 -14.18 -16.98
CA THR A 166 -12.25 -14.53 -17.55
C THR A 166 -13.20 -13.34 -17.64
N ASP A 167 -12.83 -12.16 -17.09
CA ASP A 167 -13.67 -10.95 -16.98
C ASP A 167 -15.02 -11.28 -16.35
N SER A 168 -15.02 -12.02 -15.23
CA SER A 168 -16.23 -12.48 -14.56
C SER A 168 -16.16 -12.31 -13.03
N TRP A 169 -17.34 -12.29 -12.41
CA TRP A 169 -17.51 -12.11 -10.97
C TRP A 169 -18.11 -13.35 -10.33
N ASP A 170 -17.61 -13.69 -9.13
CA ASP A 170 -18.15 -14.68 -8.23
C ASP A 170 -18.36 -14.11 -6.83
N LEU A 171 -19.09 -14.82 -5.98
CA LEU A 171 -19.22 -14.54 -4.55
C LEU A 171 -18.52 -15.62 -3.76
N GLU A 172 -17.66 -15.22 -2.84
CA GLU A 172 -17.01 -16.12 -1.88
C GLU A 172 -17.56 -15.91 -0.46
N THR A 173 -16.98 -16.59 0.54
CA THR A 173 -17.44 -16.54 1.93
C THR A 173 -17.54 -15.10 2.44
N PRO A 174 -18.71 -14.66 2.92
CA PRO A 174 -18.94 -13.31 3.41
C PRO A 174 -18.03 -12.95 4.60
N ILE A 175 -17.72 -11.64 4.76
CA ILE A 175 -16.97 -11.12 5.91
C ILE A 175 -17.77 -11.34 7.22
N LEU A 176 -17.06 -11.61 8.32
CA LEU A 176 -17.70 -11.91 9.61
C LEU A 176 -18.53 -10.76 10.16
N GLN A 177 -17.99 -9.54 10.08
CA GLN A 177 -18.68 -8.31 10.48
C GLN A 177 -18.63 -7.33 9.32
N GLN A 178 -19.81 -6.90 8.86
CA GLN A 178 -19.93 -5.91 7.79
C GLN A 178 -19.26 -4.59 8.18
N VAL A 179 -18.48 -4.01 7.26
CA VAL A 179 -17.79 -2.73 7.45
C VAL A 179 -17.58 -2.02 6.11
N HIS A 180 -17.42 -0.70 6.18
CA HIS A 180 -16.93 0.16 5.09
C HIS A 180 -15.91 1.16 5.63
N ASP A 181 -15.19 1.90 4.76
CA ASP A 181 -14.15 2.86 5.17
C ASP A 181 -13.07 2.24 6.10
N TYR A 182 -12.67 1.04 5.84
CA TYR A 182 -11.64 0.28 6.56
C TYR A 182 -10.27 0.38 5.87
N GLY A 183 -9.20 0.09 6.60
CA GLY A 183 -7.90 -0.20 6.01
C GLY A 183 -7.80 -1.64 5.51
N SER A 184 -7.19 -1.88 4.36
CA SER A 184 -6.96 -3.25 3.87
C SER A 184 -5.54 -3.45 3.36
N ALA A 185 -4.99 -4.65 3.60
CA ALA A 185 -3.68 -5.05 3.13
C ALA A 185 -3.63 -6.56 2.87
N VAL A 186 -2.62 -7.01 2.13
CA VAL A 186 -2.37 -8.43 1.86
C VAL A 186 -1.01 -8.81 2.46
N VAL A 187 -0.98 -9.91 3.20
CA VAL A 187 0.24 -10.56 3.69
C VAL A 187 0.07 -12.08 3.56
N ASP A 188 1.00 -12.74 2.89
CA ASP A 188 1.08 -14.20 2.77
C ASP A 188 -0.25 -14.86 2.34
N ASN A 189 -0.84 -14.41 1.22
CA ASN A 189 -2.14 -14.87 0.68
C ASN A 189 -3.34 -14.70 1.64
N LYS A 190 -3.21 -13.83 2.63
CA LYS A 190 -4.32 -13.45 3.51
C LYS A 190 -4.65 -11.98 3.32
N ILE A 191 -5.95 -11.69 3.31
CA ILE A 191 -6.48 -10.33 3.23
C ILE A 191 -6.85 -9.89 4.65
N TYR A 192 -6.31 -8.76 5.06
CA TYR A 192 -6.58 -8.14 6.36
C TYR A 192 -7.52 -6.95 6.16
N ILE A 193 -8.65 -6.96 6.87
CA ILE A 193 -9.63 -5.88 6.94
C ILE A 193 -9.54 -5.29 8.35
N LEU A 194 -9.15 -4.02 8.45
CA LEU A 194 -8.71 -3.37 9.69
C LEU A 194 -9.64 -2.22 10.04
N GLY A 195 -10.34 -2.33 11.17
CA GLY A 195 -11.29 -1.33 11.62
C GLY A 195 -12.49 -1.19 10.69
N GLY A 196 -12.86 0.05 10.37
CA GLY A 196 -13.99 0.42 9.53
C GLY A 196 -15.20 0.89 10.33
N TYR A 197 -16.28 1.19 9.61
CA TYR A 197 -17.53 1.68 10.17
C TYR A 197 -18.68 0.75 9.79
N ASP A 198 -19.49 0.37 10.77
CA ASP A 198 -20.73 -0.33 10.54
C ASP A 198 -21.90 0.65 10.70
N ILE A 199 -22.68 0.84 9.64
CA ILE A 199 -23.80 1.78 9.62
C ILE A 199 -25.14 1.08 9.94
N GLY A 200 -25.11 -0.18 10.36
CA GLY A 200 -26.29 -0.99 10.68
C GLY A 200 -27.18 -0.43 11.78
N TYR A 201 -27.83 -1.32 12.54
CA TYR A 201 -28.80 -0.93 13.57
C TYR A 201 -28.23 -0.05 14.69
N GLU A 202 -26.95 -0.28 15.05
CA GLU A 202 -26.17 0.54 15.99
C GLU A 202 -24.90 1.02 15.27
N PRO A 203 -24.96 2.22 14.64
CA PRO A 203 -23.81 2.77 13.92
C PRO A 203 -22.59 2.95 14.82
N GLN A 204 -21.45 2.33 14.48
CA GLN A 204 -20.24 2.44 15.29
C GLN A 204 -18.95 2.15 14.50
N GLU A 205 -17.89 2.77 14.95
CA GLU A 205 -16.52 2.43 14.54
C GLU A 205 -16.14 1.05 15.09
N LYS A 206 -15.29 0.34 14.36
CA LYS A 206 -14.82 -1.01 14.74
C LYS A 206 -13.33 -1.00 15.05
N ASP A 207 -12.95 -1.85 15.99
CA ASP A 207 -11.58 -2.16 16.37
C ASP A 207 -11.13 -3.55 15.86
N LEU A 208 -11.87 -4.10 14.91
CA LEU A 208 -11.70 -5.47 14.44
C LEU A 208 -10.51 -5.62 13.49
N THR A 209 -9.76 -6.69 13.66
CA THR A 209 -8.85 -7.26 12.67
C THR A 209 -9.51 -8.52 12.10
N GLN A 210 -10.06 -8.45 10.89
CA GLN A 210 -10.71 -9.56 10.21
C GLN A 210 -9.77 -10.08 9.12
N ILE A 211 -9.52 -11.39 9.10
CA ILE A 211 -8.49 -12.02 8.26
C ILE A 211 -9.15 -13.06 7.38
N TYR A 212 -9.08 -12.87 6.07
CA TYR A 212 -9.52 -13.84 5.07
C TYR A 212 -8.33 -14.64 4.53
N ASN A 213 -8.39 -15.96 4.67
CA ASN A 213 -7.42 -16.86 4.06
C ASN A 213 -7.97 -17.34 2.72
N THR A 214 -7.36 -16.91 1.62
CA THR A 214 -7.83 -17.23 0.26
C THR A 214 -7.53 -18.66 -0.18
N GLU A 215 -6.67 -19.41 0.53
CA GLU A 215 -6.35 -20.80 0.18
C GLU A 215 -7.45 -21.77 0.62
N ASN A 216 -8.11 -21.47 1.74
CA ASN A 216 -9.18 -22.33 2.29
C ASN A 216 -10.53 -21.61 2.41
N GLU A 217 -10.61 -20.35 1.92
CA GLU A 217 -11.83 -19.54 1.86
C GLU A 217 -12.49 -19.32 3.24
N THR A 218 -11.67 -19.16 4.29
CA THR A 218 -12.15 -18.99 5.67
C THR A 218 -11.76 -17.66 6.26
N TRP A 219 -12.63 -17.16 7.16
CA TRP A 219 -12.40 -15.99 7.98
C TRP A 219 -11.96 -16.33 9.39
N SER A 220 -11.15 -15.48 9.98
CA SER A 220 -10.80 -15.47 11.39
C SER A 220 -10.66 -14.04 11.92
N TYR A 221 -10.65 -13.88 13.25
CA TYR A 221 -10.24 -12.62 13.87
C TYR A 221 -8.78 -12.74 14.29
N GLY A 222 -8.04 -11.64 14.12
CA GLY A 222 -6.78 -11.37 14.79
C GLY A 222 -7.00 -10.50 16.03
N THR A 223 -5.90 -10.14 16.70
CA THR A 223 -5.92 -9.20 17.83
C THR A 223 -6.55 -7.86 17.39
N SER A 224 -7.52 -7.36 18.16
CA SER A 224 -8.20 -6.09 17.91
C SER A 224 -7.22 -4.92 17.91
N LEU A 225 -7.53 -3.88 17.12
CA LEU A 225 -6.82 -2.61 17.13
C LEU A 225 -6.86 -1.99 18.53
N PRO A 226 -5.85 -1.20 18.92
CA PRO A 226 -5.84 -0.49 20.21
C PRO A 226 -7.03 0.45 20.41
N THR A 227 -7.56 1.02 19.31
CA THR A 227 -8.77 1.85 19.30
C THR A 227 -9.62 1.57 18.08
N ALA A 228 -10.94 1.75 18.17
CA ALA A 228 -11.82 1.69 17.00
C ALA A 228 -11.47 2.83 16.03
N ILE A 229 -11.46 2.52 14.72
CA ILE A 229 -10.99 3.44 13.70
C ILE A 229 -11.72 3.22 12.37
N TRP A 230 -12.04 4.31 11.65
CA TRP A 230 -12.58 4.29 10.30
C TRP A 230 -11.95 5.38 9.44
N GLY A 231 -12.03 5.25 8.13
CA GLY A 231 -11.41 6.20 7.19
C GLY A 231 -9.89 6.18 7.24
N ALA A 232 -9.30 5.08 7.74
CA ALA A 232 -7.88 4.80 7.73
C ALA A 232 -7.46 4.14 6.42
N ALA A 233 -6.19 4.26 6.07
CA ALA A 233 -5.58 3.54 4.97
C ALA A 233 -4.47 2.61 5.47
N ALA A 234 -4.29 1.47 4.81
CA ALA A 234 -3.27 0.50 5.18
C ALA A 234 -2.37 0.14 4.00
N GLY A 235 -1.14 -0.26 4.32
CA GLY A 235 -0.17 -0.81 3.38
C GLY A 235 0.75 -1.80 4.09
N ALA A 236 1.18 -2.84 3.37
CA ALA A 236 2.06 -3.85 3.94
C ALA A 236 3.47 -3.76 3.34
N THR A 237 4.49 -3.79 4.20
CA THR A 237 5.88 -3.99 3.81
C THR A 237 6.12 -5.46 3.45
N SER A 238 7.05 -5.70 2.53
CA SER A 238 7.31 -7.03 1.96
C SER A 238 8.19 -7.93 2.83
N GLY A 239 8.96 -7.34 3.74
CA GLY A 239 9.98 -8.03 4.52
C GLY A 239 11.34 -8.15 3.81
N VAL A 240 11.56 -7.36 2.75
CA VAL A 240 12.82 -7.36 1.99
C VAL A 240 13.78 -6.29 2.51
N LEU A 241 13.33 -5.04 2.61
CA LEU A 241 14.14 -3.92 3.09
C LEU A 241 13.75 -3.47 4.51
N ALA A 242 12.52 -3.76 4.94
CA ALA A 242 12.03 -3.57 6.30
C ALA A 242 11.28 -4.82 6.75
N PRO A 243 11.06 -5.03 8.07
CA PRO A 243 10.23 -6.14 8.56
C PRO A 243 8.85 -6.18 7.91
N LYS A 244 8.33 -7.39 7.63
CA LYS A 244 7.00 -7.59 7.07
C LYS A 244 5.94 -7.18 8.10
N ARG A 245 5.26 -6.07 7.87
CA ARG A 245 4.27 -5.46 8.78
C ARG A 245 3.15 -4.81 7.98
N ILE A 246 1.99 -4.63 8.62
CA ILE A 246 0.89 -3.83 8.06
C ILE A 246 0.84 -2.50 8.81
N HIS A 247 1.00 -1.41 8.08
CA HIS A 247 0.92 -0.05 8.59
C HIS A 247 -0.47 0.51 8.36
N LEU A 248 -1.12 1.02 9.40
CA LEU A 248 -2.46 1.62 9.37
C LEU A 248 -2.37 3.09 9.81
N LEU A 249 -2.78 4.00 8.93
CA LEU A 249 -2.60 5.44 9.09
C LEU A 249 -3.94 6.20 9.10
N LYS A 250 -4.12 7.06 10.10
CA LYS A 250 -5.20 8.05 10.16
C LYS A 250 -4.85 9.13 11.19
N GLU A 251 -4.95 10.40 10.82
CA GLU A 251 -4.72 11.52 11.75
C GLU A 251 -3.37 11.41 12.47
N ASN A 252 -3.36 11.32 13.79
CA ASN A 252 -2.17 11.13 14.62
C ASN A 252 -1.92 9.66 14.95
N ILE A 253 -2.63 8.74 14.29
CA ILE A 253 -2.52 7.31 14.52
C ILE A 253 -1.63 6.68 13.44
N HIS A 254 -0.61 5.98 13.89
CA HIS A 254 0.18 5.07 13.08
C HIS A 254 0.30 3.76 13.86
N TYR A 255 -0.62 2.84 13.58
CA TYR A 255 -0.56 1.49 14.13
C TYR A 255 0.14 0.55 13.15
N VAL A 256 0.93 -0.36 13.71
CA VAL A 256 1.66 -1.37 12.95
C VAL A 256 1.31 -2.76 13.47
N TYR A 257 0.82 -3.60 12.58
CA TYR A 257 0.44 -4.97 12.89
C TYR A 257 1.51 -5.96 12.47
N ASP A 258 1.94 -6.76 13.41
CA ASP A 258 2.78 -7.94 13.20
C ASP A 258 1.89 -9.17 12.99
N SER A 259 1.79 -9.64 11.74
CA SER A 259 0.96 -10.77 11.39
C SER A 259 1.51 -12.14 11.86
N GLU A 260 2.78 -12.20 12.23
CA GLU A 260 3.42 -13.43 12.77
C GLU A 260 3.14 -13.58 14.26
N ASN A 261 3.14 -12.47 15.01
CA ASN A 261 2.94 -12.45 16.45
C ASN A 261 1.51 -12.06 16.86
N ASP A 262 0.64 -11.76 15.89
CA ASP A 262 -0.76 -11.27 16.09
C ASP A 262 -0.81 -10.12 17.11
N SER A 263 -0.04 -9.07 16.86
CA SER A 263 0.12 -7.97 17.82
C SER A 263 0.22 -6.61 17.13
N TRP A 264 -0.26 -5.57 17.83
CA TRP A 264 -0.21 -4.18 17.40
C TRP A 264 0.86 -3.41 18.17
N THR A 265 1.59 -2.53 17.49
CA THR A 265 2.44 -1.48 18.05
C THR A 265 2.01 -0.12 17.53
N GLU A 266 2.43 0.93 18.21
CA GLU A 266 2.25 2.31 17.78
C GLU A 266 3.62 2.87 17.41
N GLU A 267 3.69 3.50 16.23
CA GLU A 267 4.91 4.06 15.66
C GLU A 267 4.74 5.58 15.47
N THR A 268 5.81 6.26 15.02
CA THR A 268 5.79 7.71 14.80
C THR A 268 4.66 8.11 13.85
N PRO A 269 3.75 9.02 14.28
CA PRO A 269 2.62 9.44 13.45
C PRO A 269 3.04 10.32 12.28
N MET A 270 2.18 10.46 11.26
CA MET A 270 2.37 11.36 10.13
C MET A 270 2.67 12.79 10.60
N LEU A 271 3.51 13.52 9.86
CA LEU A 271 3.82 14.94 10.15
C LEU A 271 2.58 15.83 10.03
N THR A 272 1.68 15.52 9.09
CA THR A 272 0.43 16.23 8.87
C THR A 272 -0.74 15.35 9.28
N SER A 273 -1.44 15.71 10.36
CA SER A 273 -2.64 15.01 10.83
C SER A 273 -3.76 15.11 9.80
N ARG A 274 -4.26 13.96 9.28
CA ARG A 274 -5.27 13.91 8.23
C ARG A 274 -5.99 12.57 8.12
N SER A 275 -7.28 12.62 7.80
CA SER A 275 -8.12 11.45 7.52
C SER A 275 -8.25 11.22 6.01
N TYR A 276 -8.74 10.04 5.61
CA TYR A 276 -9.00 9.68 4.21
C TYR A 276 -7.77 9.86 3.30
N VAL A 277 -6.60 9.66 3.88
CA VAL A 277 -5.32 9.51 3.20
C VAL A 277 -5.32 8.21 2.40
N SER A 278 -4.48 8.12 1.38
CA SER A 278 -4.20 6.86 0.70
C SER A 278 -2.76 6.45 0.91
N VAL A 279 -2.52 5.15 1.01
CA VAL A 279 -1.21 4.58 1.33
C VAL A 279 -0.70 3.75 0.17
N ALA A 280 0.54 4.01 -0.24
CA ALA A 280 1.32 3.17 -1.14
C ALA A 280 2.58 2.68 -0.42
N VAL A 281 3.10 1.52 -0.85
CA VAL A 281 4.38 0.98 -0.34
C VAL A 281 5.30 0.75 -1.53
N VAL A 282 6.47 1.37 -1.51
CA VAL A 282 7.52 1.22 -2.52
C VAL A 282 8.82 0.93 -1.82
N ASN A 283 9.47 -0.18 -2.15
CA ASN A 283 10.73 -0.61 -1.52
C ASN A 283 10.65 -0.64 0.01
N ASP A 284 9.54 -1.14 0.57
CA ASP A 284 9.23 -1.17 2.01
C ASP A 284 9.22 0.21 2.71
N GLU A 285 9.18 1.31 1.98
CA GLU A 285 8.86 2.65 2.47
C GLU A 285 7.37 2.96 2.25
N ILE A 286 6.73 3.61 3.22
CA ILE A 286 5.30 3.90 3.22
C ILE A 286 5.05 5.35 2.78
N TYR A 287 4.25 5.54 1.74
CA TYR A 287 3.86 6.84 1.21
C TYR A 287 2.42 7.14 1.59
N ALA A 288 2.21 8.24 2.32
CA ALA A 288 0.90 8.75 2.71
C ALA A 288 0.53 9.96 1.83
N ILE A 289 -0.50 9.83 1.00
CA ILE A 289 -0.80 10.77 -0.08
C ILE A 289 -2.20 11.35 0.04
N GLY A 290 -2.32 12.69 -0.07
CA GLY A 290 -3.58 13.40 -0.01
C GLY A 290 -4.23 13.39 1.38
N GLY A 291 -5.54 13.47 1.44
CA GLY A 291 -6.32 13.41 2.68
C GLY A 291 -7.10 14.69 2.96
N TYR A 292 -7.57 14.82 4.20
CA TYR A 292 -8.40 15.92 4.68
C TYR A 292 -8.10 16.22 6.16
N ASP A 293 -7.84 17.47 6.49
CA ASP A 293 -7.44 17.91 7.84
C ASP A 293 -8.63 18.38 8.72
N GLY A 294 -9.85 18.30 8.21
CA GLY A 294 -11.06 18.82 8.85
C GLY A 294 -11.61 20.05 8.13
N ASP A 295 -10.73 20.85 7.51
CA ASP A 295 -11.08 22.10 6.82
C ASP A 295 -10.72 22.05 5.32
N ASN A 296 -9.59 21.43 4.95
CA ASN A 296 -9.01 21.49 3.62
C ASN A 296 -8.78 20.10 3.02
N TYR A 297 -8.95 19.99 1.70
CA TYR A 297 -8.39 18.89 0.92
C TYR A 297 -6.89 19.09 0.77
N LEU A 298 -6.11 18.05 0.98
CA LEU A 298 -4.66 18.15 1.03
C LEU A 298 -4.00 17.54 -0.21
N ALA A 299 -2.88 18.18 -0.60
CA ALA A 299 -1.98 17.69 -1.64
C ALA A 299 -0.74 16.99 -1.04
N VAL A 300 -0.69 16.85 0.26
CA VAL A 300 0.47 16.38 1.02
C VAL A 300 0.91 14.99 0.56
N ASN A 301 2.21 14.83 0.37
CA ASN A 301 2.90 13.58 0.12
C ASN A 301 4.00 13.44 1.16
N GLU A 302 3.87 12.45 2.02
CA GLU A 302 4.83 12.16 3.10
C GLU A 302 5.27 10.71 3.01
N LYS A 303 6.54 10.47 3.25
CA LYS A 303 7.16 9.17 3.24
C LYS A 303 7.64 8.78 4.63
N TYR A 304 7.28 7.60 5.08
CA TYR A 304 7.78 6.97 6.29
C TYR A 304 8.81 5.89 5.95
N THR A 305 9.94 5.95 6.61
CA THR A 305 10.97 4.92 6.54
C THR A 305 10.93 4.13 7.85
N PRO A 306 10.52 2.84 7.83
CA PRO A 306 10.42 2.03 9.04
C PRO A 306 11.74 1.91 9.81
N ALA A 307 11.65 1.70 11.13
CA ALA A 307 12.79 1.22 11.91
C ALA A 307 13.32 -0.09 11.33
N ASP A 308 14.61 -0.33 11.43
CA ASP A 308 15.29 -1.51 10.86
C ASP A 308 15.25 -1.59 9.32
N TYR A 309 14.94 -0.49 8.65
CA TYR A 309 15.02 -0.39 7.19
C TYR A 309 16.49 -0.55 6.73
N ILE A 310 16.72 -1.49 5.82
CA ILE A 310 18.04 -1.75 5.23
C ILE A 310 18.06 -1.17 3.82
N PRO A 311 18.70 0.03 3.61
CA PRO A 311 18.75 0.64 2.29
C PRO A 311 19.45 -0.28 1.27
N GLU A 312 18.94 -0.34 0.05
CA GLU A 312 19.65 -1.02 -1.04
C GLU A 312 21.02 -0.39 -1.24
N PHE A 313 22.05 -1.23 -1.20
CA PHE A 313 23.39 -0.76 -1.58
C PHE A 313 23.40 -0.50 -3.09
N PRO A 314 23.83 0.71 -3.53
CA PRO A 314 23.98 0.98 -4.95
C PRO A 314 24.80 -0.13 -5.62
N SER A 315 24.32 -0.67 -6.72
CA SER A 315 24.93 -1.83 -7.40
C SER A 315 26.41 -1.64 -7.75
N TRP A 316 26.88 -0.37 -7.89
CA TRP A 316 28.28 -0.04 -8.11
C TRP A 316 29.17 -0.26 -6.86
N ILE A 317 28.61 -0.41 -5.66
CA ILE A 317 29.35 -0.77 -4.42
C ILE A 317 29.50 -2.29 -4.32
N VAL A 318 28.49 -3.05 -4.75
CA VAL A 318 28.47 -4.53 -4.63
C VAL A 318 29.48 -5.18 -5.58
N LEU A 319 29.59 -4.68 -6.82
CA LEU A 319 30.49 -5.23 -7.82
C LEU A 319 31.99 -5.17 -7.42
N PRO A 320 32.53 -4.07 -6.91
CA PRO A 320 33.90 -4.01 -6.38
C PRO A 320 34.14 -4.96 -5.21
N LEU A 321 33.18 -5.13 -4.29
CA LEU A 321 33.33 -6.03 -3.14
C LEU A 321 33.46 -7.48 -3.57
N PHE A 322 32.69 -7.95 -4.54
CA PHE A 322 32.83 -9.29 -5.13
C PHE A 322 34.17 -9.46 -5.87
N VAL A 323 34.65 -8.45 -6.59
CA VAL A 323 35.94 -8.49 -7.27
C VAL A 323 37.09 -8.53 -6.26
N PHE A 324 37.03 -7.75 -5.19
CA PHE A 324 38.06 -7.78 -4.12
C PHE A 324 38.04 -9.11 -3.36
N ALA A 325 36.88 -9.65 -3.04
CA ALA A 325 36.76 -10.95 -2.36
C ALA A 325 37.31 -12.10 -3.23
N THR A 326 37.01 -12.11 -4.52
CA THR A 326 37.53 -13.12 -5.45
C THR A 326 39.03 -12.99 -5.68
N LEU A 327 39.57 -11.77 -5.78
CA LEU A 327 41.00 -11.52 -5.86
C LEU A 327 41.74 -11.97 -4.58
N ALA A 328 41.18 -11.70 -3.42
CA ALA A 328 41.75 -12.13 -2.13
C ALA A 328 41.84 -13.68 -2.03
N VAL A 329 40.78 -14.38 -2.48
CA VAL A 329 40.76 -15.85 -2.54
C VAL A 329 41.81 -16.41 -3.52
N ILE A 330 41.94 -15.78 -4.69
CA ILE A 330 42.93 -16.20 -5.68
C ILE A 330 44.37 -15.99 -5.18
N VAL A 331 44.66 -14.85 -4.56
CA VAL A 331 45.96 -14.55 -3.97
C VAL A 331 46.27 -15.53 -2.82
N TYR A 332 45.30 -15.84 -1.97
CA TYR A 332 45.44 -16.80 -0.88
C TYR A 332 45.72 -18.21 -1.39
N ARG A 333 45.00 -18.68 -2.42
CA ARG A 333 45.25 -19.98 -3.05
C ARG A 333 46.63 -20.07 -3.73
N LYS A 334 47.09 -19.00 -4.38
CA LYS A 334 48.45 -18.98 -4.97
C LYS A 334 49.55 -19.02 -3.91
N LYS A 335 49.36 -18.42 -2.72
CA LYS A 335 50.32 -18.52 -1.62
C LYS A 335 50.42 -19.92 -1.06
N LEU A 336 49.33 -20.66 -0.99
CA LEU A 336 49.31 -22.06 -0.52
C LEU A 336 50.04 -23.01 -1.49
N HIS A 337 50.05 -22.73 -2.82
CA HIS A 337 50.78 -23.56 -3.80
C HIS A 337 52.26 -23.24 -3.90
N VAL A 338 52.79 -22.22 -3.24
CA VAL A 338 54.22 -21.87 -3.22
C VAL A 338 54.92 -22.45 -1.97
N ILE A 339 54.16 -23.02 -1.01
CA ILE A 339 54.67 -23.56 0.26
C ILE A 339 54.64 -25.10 0.27
N THR A 340 54.09 -25.72 -0.77
CA THR A 340 54.21 -27.18 -1.05
C THR A 340 55.16 -27.41 -2.23
#